data_b6a622f2dd8099573addde5700c86c03
#
_entry.id   b6a622f2dd8099573addde5700c86c03
#
_cell.length_a   1.000
_cell.length_b   1.000
_cell.length_c   1.000
_cell.angle_alpha   90.00
_cell.angle_beta   90.00
_cell.angle_gamma   90.00
#
_symmetry.space_group_name_H-M   'P 1'
#
loop_
_entity.id
_entity.type
_entity.pdbx_description
1 polymer ?
#
loop_
_entity_poly.entity_id
_entity_poly.type
_entity_poly.pdbx_seq_one_letter_code
_entity_poly.pdbx_strand_id
1 'polypeptide(L)'
;HEFLIYAAELTRTGIGLPAYYNDEVIIPSLESRGLTLQDARDYNIIGCVEPQKAGKTNGWHDAAFFNMCRPLELVFSNGVDKGVQIGPKTGNVEDMKTFDEFYDAYKAQMDYAIALLVNADNAIDMAHAERAPLPFLACMVDDCIKRGKTLEQGGAVYNFTGPQGFGVANMADALYAVKKLVYDENKITMHDLKMALSTNYGKGLSNEDVAEMVSEVASAMKSAGQPVGEKEVAAILKTVVAA
;
A
#
# COMPACT_ATOMS: atom_id res chain seq x y z
N HIS A 1 -31.35 2.16 10.40
CA HIS A 1 -31.10 1.26 9.26
C HIS A 1 -31.25 1.98 7.92
N GLU A 2 -32.33 2.72 7.74
CA GLU A 2 -32.63 3.55 6.55
C GLU A 2 -31.52 4.57 6.28
N PHE A 3 -31.03 5.27 7.32
CA PHE A 3 -29.91 6.22 7.20
C PHE A 3 -28.64 5.57 6.66
N LEU A 4 -28.32 4.34 7.07
CA LEU A 4 -27.14 3.62 6.57
C LEU A 4 -27.29 3.25 5.09
N ILE A 5 -28.49 2.96 4.62
CA ILE A 5 -28.76 2.68 3.20
C ILE A 5 -28.49 3.94 2.38
N TYR A 6 -29.03 5.10 2.79
CA TYR A 6 -28.78 6.37 2.09
C TYR A 6 -27.29 6.75 2.09
N ALA A 7 -26.59 6.55 3.22
CA ALA A 7 -25.16 6.80 3.29
C ALA A 7 -24.37 5.90 2.32
N ALA A 8 -24.71 4.61 2.25
CA ALA A 8 -24.09 3.66 1.32
C ALA A 8 -24.39 4.02 -0.15
N GLU A 9 -25.61 4.44 -0.47
CA GLU A 9 -25.97 4.91 -1.81
C GLU A 9 -25.19 6.17 -2.20
N LEU A 10 -24.99 7.10 -1.27
CA LEU A 10 -24.18 8.28 -1.50
C LEU A 10 -22.72 7.91 -1.79
N THR A 11 -22.15 6.96 -1.05
CA THR A 11 -20.79 6.45 -1.29
C THR A 11 -20.64 5.89 -2.72
N ARG A 12 -21.66 5.23 -3.25
CA ARG A 12 -21.65 4.69 -4.63
C ARG A 12 -21.48 5.76 -5.72
N THR A 13 -21.76 7.02 -5.43
CA THR A 13 -21.56 8.12 -6.39
C THR A 13 -20.07 8.47 -6.60
N GLY A 14 -19.17 7.89 -5.79
CA GLY A 14 -17.72 8.10 -5.94
C GLY A 14 -17.18 9.38 -5.32
N ILE A 15 -17.99 10.12 -4.53
CA ILE A 15 -17.55 11.38 -3.90
C ILE A 15 -16.65 11.20 -2.67
N GLY A 16 -16.42 9.95 -2.23
CA GLY A 16 -15.58 9.66 -1.06
C GLY A 16 -16.17 10.07 0.31
N LEU A 17 -17.42 10.44 0.35
CA LEU A 17 -18.15 10.85 1.55
C LEU A 17 -19.46 10.06 1.67
N PRO A 18 -19.98 9.88 2.91
CA PRO A 18 -19.38 10.22 4.21
C PRO A 18 -18.23 9.28 4.59
N ALA A 19 -17.34 9.75 5.47
CA ALA A 19 -16.38 8.86 6.14
C ALA A 19 -17.11 8.06 7.23
N TYR A 20 -16.75 6.77 7.37
CA TYR A 20 -17.37 5.87 8.34
C TYR A 20 -16.40 5.56 9.46
N TYR A 21 -16.80 5.86 10.70
CA TYR A 21 -16.05 5.55 11.91
C TYR A 21 -16.86 4.57 12.74
N ASN A 22 -16.26 3.43 13.05
CA ASN A 22 -16.92 2.37 13.80
C ASN A 22 -16.35 2.27 15.21
N ASP A 23 -17.15 2.66 16.22
CA ASP A 23 -16.78 2.61 17.62
C ASP A 23 -16.40 1.20 18.09
N GLU A 24 -17.04 0.16 17.55
CA GLU A 24 -16.74 -1.24 17.87
C GLU A 24 -15.32 -1.67 17.44
N VAL A 25 -14.72 -0.93 16.50
CA VAL A 25 -13.35 -1.18 16.03
C VAL A 25 -12.38 -0.17 16.64
N ILE A 26 -12.75 1.11 16.66
CA ILE A 26 -11.86 2.21 17.09
C ILE A 26 -11.59 2.14 18.59
N ILE A 27 -12.63 1.96 19.42
CA ILE A 27 -12.47 1.94 20.88
C ILE A 27 -11.53 0.82 21.33
N PRO A 28 -11.72 -0.45 20.94
CA PRO A 28 -10.77 -1.51 21.31
C PRO A 28 -9.36 -1.29 20.73
N SER A 29 -9.26 -0.70 19.55
CA SER A 29 -7.97 -0.35 18.95
C SER A 29 -7.21 0.67 19.78
N LEU A 30 -7.87 1.73 20.25
CA LEU A 30 -7.27 2.74 21.12
C LEU A 30 -6.90 2.17 22.49
N GLU A 31 -7.75 1.33 23.07
CA GLU A 31 -7.43 0.62 24.34
C GLU A 31 -6.20 -0.26 24.18
N SER A 32 -6.06 -0.97 23.07
CA SER A 32 -4.87 -1.78 22.78
C SER A 32 -3.58 -0.95 22.68
N ARG A 33 -3.69 0.35 22.45
CA ARG A 33 -2.60 1.32 22.43
C ARG A 33 -2.37 2.01 23.77
N GLY A 34 -3.12 1.61 24.81
CA GLY A 34 -2.92 2.08 26.16
C GLY A 34 -3.87 3.21 26.61
N LEU A 35 -4.89 3.58 25.83
CA LEU A 35 -5.91 4.50 26.29
C LEU A 35 -6.79 3.81 27.34
N THR A 36 -7.24 4.59 28.32
CA THR A 36 -8.33 4.13 29.19
C THR A 36 -9.62 3.99 28.39
N LEU A 37 -10.53 3.11 28.80
CA LEU A 37 -11.83 2.98 28.15
C LEU A 37 -12.59 4.32 28.09
N GLN A 38 -12.46 5.14 29.14
CA GLN A 38 -13.08 6.48 29.16
C GLN A 38 -12.50 7.38 28.07
N ASP A 39 -11.17 7.46 27.95
CA ASP A 39 -10.51 8.27 26.93
C ASP A 39 -10.75 7.71 25.52
N ALA A 40 -10.76 6.37 25.38
CA ALA A 40 -11.05 5.72 24.12
C ALA A 40 -12.50 5.96 23.63
N ARG A 41 -13.47 6.03 24.53
CA ARG A 41 -14.87 6.38 24.20
C ARG A 41 -15.06 7.86 23.86
N ASP A 42 -14.18 8.71 24.34
CA ASP A 42 -14.18 10.15 24.09
C ASP A 42 -13.09 10.51 23.06
N TYR A 43 -12.91 9.64 22.07
CA TYR A 43 -11.99 9.92 20.96
C TYR A 43 -12.55 10.99 20.03
N ASN A 44 -11.67 11.63 19.33
CA ASN A 44 -11.98 12.53 18.22
C ASN A 44 -11.12 12.15 17.01
N ILE A 45 -11.53 12.62 15.85
CA ILE A 45 -10.76 12.47 14.63
C ILE A 45 -9.95 13.75 14.40
N ILE A 46 -8.66 13.58 14.12
CA ILE A 46 -7.77 14.67 13.69
C ILE A 46 -7.41 14.47 12.23
N GLY A 47 -7.14 15.57 11.53
CA GLY A 47 -6.79 15.50 10.11
C GLY A 47 -7.94 14.93 9.29
N CYS A 48 -7.73 13.75 8.72
CA CYS A 48 -8.68 13.09 7.83
C CYS A 48 -9.42 11.95 8.52
N VAL A 49 -8.68 10.99 9.12
CA VAL A 49 -9.22 9.70 9.60
C VAL A 49 -8.58 9.21 10.90
N GLU A 50 -7.74 9.99 11.56
CA GLU A 50 -6.86 9.56 12.64
C GLU A 50 -7.56 9.70 14.00
N PRO A 51 -7.95 8.57 14.65
CA PRO A 51 -8.58 8.62 15.96
C PRO A 51 -7.56 8.88 17.07
N GLN A 52 -7.88 9.79 17.95
CA GLN A 52 -7.06 10.14 19.13
C GLN A 52 -7.91 10.68 20.27
N LYS A 53 -7.32 10.92 21.44
CA LYS A 53 -7.93 11.67 22.54
C LYS A 53 -7.42 13.11 22.56
N ALA A 54 -8.29 14.06 22.25
CA ALA A 54 -7.95 15.48 22.25
C ALA A 54 -7.40 15.94 23.62
N GLY A 55 -6.38 16.79 23.57
CA GLY A 55 -5.73 17.36 24.74
C GLY A 55 -4.84 16.38 25.52
N LYS A 56 -4.82 15.09 25.19
CA LYS A 56 -3.99 14.09 25.87
C LYS A 56 -3.02 13.34 24.96
N THR A 57 -3.19 13.48 23.65
CA THR A 57 -2.39 12.70 22.68
C THR A 57 -1.43 13.59 21.92
N ASN A 58 -0.17 13.16 21.85
CA ASN A 58 0.71 13.49 20.75
C ASN A 58 0.55 12.42 19.69
N GLY A 59 -0.11 12.73 18.60
CA GLY A 59 -0.31 11.80 17.50
C GLY A 59 0.41 12.33 16.26
N TRP A 60 1.55 11.80 16.00
CA TRP A 60 2.29 11.99 14.75
C TRP A 60 1.60 11.21 13.62
N HIS A 61 0.41 11.67 13.24
CA HIS A 61 -0.50 10.88 12.43
C HIS A 61 -0.15 10.87 10.94
N ASP A 62 0.65 11.81 10.48
CA ASP A 62 1.19 11.86 9.11
C ASP A 62 2.71 11.61 9.11
N ALA A 63 3.19 10.76 9.99
CA ALA A 63 4.61 10.46 10.12
C ALA A 63 5.23 9.98 8.81
N ALA A 64 4.47 9.20 8.03
CA ALA A 64 4.83 8.79 6.69
C ALA A 64 3.60 8.40 5.86
N PHE A 65 3.72 8.47 4.54
CA PHE A 65 2.76 7.91 3.59
C PHE A 65 3.35 6.64 2.97
N PHE A 66 2.89 5.48 3.44
CA PHE A 66 3.39 4.19 3.03
C PHE A 66 2.56 3.61 1.89
N ASN A 67 3.16 3.45 0.71
CA ASN A 67 2.50 2.86 -0.45
C ASN A 67 2.47 1.33 -0.34
N MET A 68 1.29 0.76 -0.03
CA MET A 68 1.11 -0.67 0.14
C MET A 68 1.18 -1.47 -1.17
N CYS A 69 1.07 -0.82 -2.33
CA CYS A 69 1.26 -1.49 -3.62
C CYS A 69 2.74 -1.68 -3.97
N ARG A 70 3.64 -0.86 -3.42
CA ARG A 70 5.06 -0.91 -3.77
C ARG A 70 5.74 -2.24 -3.41
N PRO A 71 5.51 -2.84 -2.24
CA PRO A 71 6.00 -4.18 -1.95
C PRO A 71 5.51 -5.24 -2.95
N LEU A 72 4.27 -5.10 -3.45
CA LEU A 72 3.75 -6.02 -4.46
C LEU A 72 4.49 -5.89 -5.81
N GLU A 73 4.80 -4.68 -6.24
CA GLU A 73 5.64 -4.46 -7.44
C GLU A 73 7.02 -5.11 -7.29
N LEU A 74 7.61 -5.02 -6.08
CA LEU A 74 8.91 -5.63 -5.78
C LEU A 74 8.90 -7.16 -5.81
N VAL A 75 7.76 -7.81 -5.63
CA VAL A 75 7.65 -9.27 -5.84
C VAL A 75 7.95 -9.61 -7.29
N PHE A 76 7.36 -8.89 -8.26
CA PHE A 76 7.57 -9.14 -9.69
C PHE A 76 9.02 -8.90 -10.15
N SER A 77 9.74 -8.02 -9.47
CA SER A 77 11.12 -7.67 -9.78
C SER A 77 12.15 -8.35 -8.86
N ASN A 78 11.73 -9.28 -8.00
CA ASN A 78 12.58 -9.94 -7.01
C ASN A 78 13.34 -8.92 -6.11
N GLY A 79 12.66 -7.87 -5.70
CA GLY A 79 13.19 -6.82 -4.84
C GLY A 79 14.08 -5.78 -5.54
N VAL A 80 14.15 -5.78 -6.87
CA VAL A 80 14.98 -4.85 -7.65
C VAL A 80 14.15 -3.67 -8.14
N ASP A 81 14.68 -2.47 -8.02
CA ASP A 81 14.18 -1.26 -8.66
C ASP A 81 15.29 -0.55 -9.42
N LYS A 82 15.05 -0.26 -10.70
CA LYS A 82 16.03 0.42 -11.59
C LYS A 82 17.45 -0.17 -11.50
N GLY A 83 17.53 -1.49 -11.42
CA GLY A 83 18.79 -2.22 -11.33
C GLY A 83 19.43 -2.27 -9.94
N VAL A 84 18.78 -1.70 -8.92
CA VAL A 84 19.27 -1.71 -7.54
C VAL A 84 18.41 -2.63 -6.68
N GLN A 85 19.04 -3.50 -5.89
CA GLN A 85 18.35 -4.33 -4.91
C GLN A 85 17.90 -3.46 -3.74
N ILE A 86 16.59 -3.18 -3.64
CA ILE A 86 16.01 -2.35 -2.57
C ILE A 86 15.10 -3.12 -1.62
N GLY A 87 14.72 -4.34 -1.97
CA GLY A 87 13.95 -5.27 -1.15
C GLY A 87 14.62 -6.64 -1.07
N PRO A 88 14.11 -7.57 -0.26
CA PRO A 88 14.64 -8.92 -0.16
C PRO A 88 14.49 -9.69 -1.49
N LYS A 89 15.36 -10.67 -1.69
CA LYS A 89 15.21 -11.61 -2.81
C LYS A 89 14.16 -12.64 -2.42
N THR A 90 13.01 -12.59 -3.08
CA THR A 90 11.87 -13.47 -2.83
C THR A 90 11.69 -14.56 -3.89
N GLY A 91 12.58 -14.61 -4.88
CA GLY A 91 12.52 -15.55 -5.98
C GLY A 91 11.88 -14.98 -7.25
N ASN A 92 11.91 -15.76 -8.33
CA ASN A 92 11.23 -15.37 -9.56
C ASN A 92 9.75 -15.78 -9.47
N VAL A 93 8.84 -14.84 -9.74
CA VAL A 93 7.39 -15.08 -9.68
C VAL A 93 6.92 -16.19 -10.59
N GLU A 94 7.61 -16.43 -11.71
CA GLU A 94 7.27 -17.48 -12.67
C GLU A 94 7.53 -18.91 -12.13
N ASP A 95 8.36 -19.02 -11.09
CA ASP A 95 8.67 -20.29 -10.42
C ASP A 95 7.67 -20.62 -9.30
N MET A 96 6.87 -19.65 -8.85
CA MET A 96 5.87 -19.80 -7.80
C MET A 96 4.66 -20.57 -8.32
N LYS A 97 4.40 -21.75 -7.77
CA LYS A 97 3.36 -22.66 -8.26
C LYS A 97 2.00 -22.45 -7.61
N THR A 98 1.96 -21.80 -6.46
CA THR A 98 0.74 -21.54 -5.70
C THR A 98 0.60 -20.05 -5.36
N PHE A 99 -0.65 -19.63 -5.14
CA PHE A 99 -0.89 -18.27 -4.64
C PHE A 99 -0.26 -18.02 -3.27
N ASP A 100 -0.18 -19.05 -2.42
CA ASP A 100 0.41 -18.94 -1.09
C ASP A 100 1.92 -18.61 -1.18
N GLU A 101 2.65 -19.23 -2.12
CA GLU A 101 4.07 -18.91 -2.37
C GLU A 101 4.22 -17.45 -2.83
N PHE A 102 3.36 -16.98 -3.72
CA PHE A 102 3.34 -15.59 -4.18
C PHE A 102 3.00 -14.62 -3.04
N TYR A 103 2.01 -14.98 -2.23
CA TYR A 103 1.58 -14.18 -1.09
C TYR A 103 2.65 -14.12 0.02
N ASP A 104 3.37 -15.22 0.25
CA ASP A 104 4.51 -15.24 1.17
C ASP A 104 5.65 -14.33 0.69
N ALA A 105 5.93 -14.31 -0.61
CA ALA A 105 6.87 -13.39 -1.20
C ALA A 105 6.43 -11.92 -1.00
N TYR A 106 5.13 -11.63 -1.17
CA TYR A 106 4.57 -10.30 -0.89
C TYR A 106 4.74 -9.93 0.60
N LYS A 107 4.41 -10.82 1.52
CA LYS A 107 4.61 -10.59 2.96
C LYS A 107 6.07 -10.27 3.29
N ALA A 108 7.01 -11.01 2.72
CA ALA A 108 8.43 -10.77 2.95
C ALA A 108 8.88 -9.38 2.45
N GLN A 109 8.40 -8.91 1.30
CA GLN A 109 8.65 -7.55 0.81
C GLN A 109 8.01 -6.51 1.74
N MET A 110 6.79 -6.76 2.21
CA MET A 110 6.05 -5.89 3.11
C MET A 110 6.75 -5.77 4.48
N ASP A 111 7.13 -6.88 5.08
CA ASP A 111 7.82 -6.92 6.38
C ASP A 111 9.13 -6.13 6.34
N TYR A 112 9.90 -6.29 5.26
CA TYR A 112 11.13 -5.53 5.07
C TYR A 112 10.86 -4.03 4.93
N ALA A 113 9.87 -3.64 4.13
CA ALA A 113 9.51 -2.24 3.93
C ALA A 113 8.97 -1.59 5.22
N ILE A 114 8.17 -2.33 6.02
CA ILE A 114 7.70 -1.87 7.34
C ILE A 114 8.87 -1.69 8.31
N ALA A 115 9.84 -2.60 8.31
CA ALA A 115 11.03 -2.45 9.17
C ALA A 115 11.83 -1.19 8.82
N LEU A 116 11.99 -0.87 7.53
CA LEU A 116 12.61 0.37 7.09
C LEU A 116 11.81 1.60 7.51
N LEU A 117 10.49 1.56 7.35
CA LEU A 117 9.58 2.62 7.76
C LEU A 117 9.71 2.93 9.26
N VAL A 118 9.62 1.91 10.10
CA VAL A 118 9.74 2.05 11.56
C VAL A 118 11.09 2.65 11.95
N ASN A 119 12.18 2.22 11.34
CA ASN A 119 13.50 2.78 11.59
C ASN A 119 13.61 4.25 11.18
N ALA A 120 13.01 4.61 10.03
CA ALA A 120 12.97 6.00 9.56
C ALA A 120 12.15 6.89 10.48
N ASP A 121 10.94 6.46 10.85
CA ASP A 121 10.06 7.21 11.76
C ASP A 121 10.71 7.42 13.13
N ASN A 122 11.33 6.38 13.70
CA ASN A 122 12.06 6.52 14.97
C ASN A 122 13.21 7.53 14.88
N ALA A 123 13.95 7.54 13.77
CA ALA A 123 15.02 8.51 13.57
C ALA A 123 14.48 9.94 13.43
N ILE A 124 13.34 10.12 12.78
CA ILE A 124 12.67 11.40 12.62
C ILE A 124 12.13 11.88 13.98
N ASP A 125 11.48 11.01 14.76
CA ASP A 125 10.98 11.33 16.10
C ASP A 125 12.12 11.83 17.00
N MET A 126 13.27 11.15 17.00
CA MET A 126 14.44 11.58 17.74
C MET A 126 14.96 12.94 17.26
N ALA A 127 15.03 13.16 15.96
CA ALA A 127 15.47 14.44 15.40
C ALA A 127 14.53 15.61 15.78
N HIS A 128 13.22 15.38 15.80
CA HIS A 128 12.27 16.38 16.25
C HIS A 128 12.40 16.68 17.75
N ALA A 129 12.54 15.67 18.59
CA ALA A 129 12.75 15.86 20.02
C ALA A 129 13.99 16.70 20.33
N GLU A 130 15.05 16.56 19.53
CA GLU A 130 16.30 17.29 19.72
C GLU A 130 16.30 18.69 19.09
N ARG A 131 15.71 18.86 17.90
CA ARG A 131 15.95 20.02 17.04
C ARG A 131 14.75 20.93 16.85
N ALA A 132 13.52 20.41 17.01
CA ALA A 132 12.30 21.14 16.70
C ALA A 132 11.20 20.95 17.76
N PRO A 133 11.49 21.12 19.06
CA PRO A 133 10.46 21.03 20.10
C PRO A 133 9.44 22.15 19.96
N LEU A 134 8.17 21.86 20.27
CA LEU A 134 7.05 22.79 20.21
C LEU A 134 6.55 23.16 21.65
N PRO A 135 7.28 23.98 22.39
CA PRO A 135 6.96 24.23 23.80
C PRO A 135 5.60 24.92 24.00
N PHE A 136 5.19 25.79 23.09
CA PHE A 136 3.88 26.44 23.19
C PHE A 136 2.73 25.42 23.03
N LEU A 137 2.81 24.51 22.06
CA LEU A 137 1.82 23.45 21.90
C LEU A 137 1.82 22.49 23.11
N ALA A 138 2.99 22.21 23.67
CA ALA A 138 3.13 21.37 24.85
C ALA A 138 2.39 21.94 26.08
N CYS A 139 2.20 23.27 26.17
CA CYS A 139 1.40 23.88 27.23
C CYS A 139 -0.11 23.58 27.13
N MET A 140 -0.58 23.11 25.97
CA MET A 140 -1.99 22.83 25.69
C MET A 140 -2.35 21.33 25.79
N VAL A 141 -1.35 20.49 26.08
CA VAL A 141 -1.53 19.04 26.15
C VAL A 141 -1.20 18.53 27.54
N ASP A 142 -2.09 17.71 28.07
CA ASP A 142 -2.00 17.14 29.42
C ASP A 142 -0.66 16.41 29.64
N ASP A 143 -0.16 16.52 30.85
CA ASP A 143 1.09 15.95 31.36
C ASP A 143 2.40 16.61 30.88
N CYS A 144 2.43 17.31 29.75
CA CYS A 144 3.66 17.93 29.25
C CYS A 144 4.32 18.83 30.27
N ILE A 145 3.58 19.79 30.85
CA ILE A 145 4.10 20.70 31.89
C ILE A 145 4.49 19.92 33.13
N LYS A 146 3.66 18.99 33.59
CA LYS A 146 3.89 18.18 34.77
C LYS A 146 5.15 17.32 34.64
N ARG A 147 5.43 16.78 33.44
CA ARG A 147 6.61 15.99 33.15
C ARG A 147 7.84 16.81 32.82
N GLY A 148 7.66 18.12 32.54
CA GLY A 148 8.74 18.99 32.05
C GLY A 148 9.29 18.57 30.69
N LYS A 149 8.43 18.06 29.81
CA LYS A 149 8.77 17.56 28.48
C LYS A 149 7.84 18.14 27.43
N THR A 150 8.39 18.40 26.24
CA THR A 150 7.57 18.76 25.08
C THR A 150 6.86 17.54 24.52
N LEU A 151 5.95 17.75 23.58
CA LEU A 151 5.24 16.67 22.87
C LEU A 151 6.22 15.68 22.24
N GLU A 152 7.20 16.21 21.50
CA GLU A 152 8.21 15.44 20.77
C GLU A 152 9.13 14.64 21.70
N GLN A 153 9.24 15.07 22.95
CA GLN A 153 9.99 14.37 24.02
C GLN A 153 9.14 13.35 24.78
N GLY A 154 7.93 13.06 24.31
CA GLY A 154 7.01 12.14 24.94
C GLY A 154 6.34 12.70 26.19
N GLY A 155 6.07 14.02 26.21
CA GLY A 155 5.45 14.71 27.34
C GLY A 155 3.95 14.44 27.50
N ALA A 156 3.23 14.11 26.43
CA ALA A 156 1.80 13.84 26.46
C ALA A 156 1.43 12.57 27.25
N VAL A 157 0.17 12.44 27.64
CA VAL A 157 -0.34 11.21 28.26
C VAL A 157 -0.17 10.01 27.32
N TYR A 158 -0.58 10.20 26.05
CA TYR A 158 -0.48 9.21 24.97
C TYR A 158 0.43 9.72 23.87
N ASN A 159 1.36 8.90 23.40
CA ASN A 159 2.31 9.29 22.38
C ASN A 159 2.29 8.23 21.28
N PHE A 160 1.94 8.64 20.04
CA PHE A 160 1.83 7.78 18.88
C PHE A 160 2.70 8.30 17.74
N THR A 161 3.25 7.37 16.95
CA THR A 161 3.80 7.64 15.63
C THR A 161 2.93 6.88 14.64
N GLY A 162 2.21 7.59 13.79
CA GLY A 162 1.15 7.05 12.96
C GLY A 162 1.44 7.19 11.47
N PRO A 163 2.16 6.25 10.82
CA PRO A 163 2.26 6.23 9.37
C PRO A 163 0.92 5.85 8.75
N GLN A 164 0.59 6.47 7.61
CA GLN A 164 -0.60 6.16 6.83
C GLN A 164 -0.26 5.17 5.71
N GLY A 165 -0.94 4.02 5.69
CA GLY A 165 -0.90 3.07 4.59
C GLY A 165 -1.95 3.43 3.53
N PHE A 166 -1.53 3.77 2.33
CA PHE A 166 -2.45 4.04 1.22
C PHE A 166 -2.38 2.97 0.14
N GLY A 167 -3.43 2.90 -0.69
CA GLY A 167 -3.53 1.91 -1.74
C GLY A 167 -3.98 0.52 -1.26
N VAL A 168 -4.63 0.43 -0.08
CA VAL A 168 -5.12 -0.85 0.50
C VAL A 168 -6.06 -1.55 -0.46
N ALA A 169 -7.06 -0.84 -0.99
CA ALA A 169 -8.01 -1.41 -1.95
C ALA A 169 -7.32 -1.82 -3.25
N ASN A 170 -6.45 -0.98 -3.80
CA ASN A 170 -5.67 -1.30 -5.00
C ASN A 170 -4.80 -2.55 -4.81
N MET A 171 -4.14 -2.66 -3.66
CA MET A 171 -3.32 -3.81 -3.31
C MET A 171 -4.18 -5.07 -3.16
N ALA A 172 -5.32 -4.99 -2.48
CA ALA A 172 -6.24 -6.11 -2.30
C ALA A 172 -6.81 -6.59 -3.65
N ASP A 173 -7.24 -5.67 -4.51
CA ASP A 173 -7.73 -5.97 -5.85
C ASP A 173 -6.64 -6.60 -6.72
N ALA A 174 -5.40 -6.08 -6.65
CA ALA A 174 -4.28 -6.64 -7.40
C ALA A 174 -3.92 -8.06 -6.94
N LEU A 175 -3.84 -8.29 -5.63
CA LEU A 175 -3.62 -9.65 -5.08
C LEU A 175 -4.74 -10.61 -5.47
N TYR A 176 -5.99 -10.15 -5.40
CA TYR A 176 -7.14 -10.96 -5.81
C TYR A 176 -7.12 -11.24 -7.31
N ALA A 177 -6.75 -10.28 -8.14
CA ALA A 177 -6.62 -10.48 -9.58
C ALA A 177 -5.55 -11.53 -9.91
N VAL A 178 -4.38 -11.45 -9.27
CA VAL A 178 -3.32 -12.47 -9.41
C VAL A 178 -3.84 -13.83 -8.99
N LYS A 179 -4.44 -13.94 -7.80
CA LYS A 179 -5.01 -15.19 -7.30
C LYS A 179 -5.98 -15.78 -8.30
N LYS A 180 -6.97 -15.01 -8.70
CA LYS A 180 -8.07 -15.46 -9.53
C LYS A 180 -7.63 -15.80 -10.96
N LEU A 181 -6.92 -14.89 -11.62
CA LEU A 181 -6.64 -15.03 -13.05
C LEU A 181 -5.47 -15.97 -13.34
N VAL A 182 -4.45 -15.98 -12.47
CA VAL A 182 -3.26 -16.81 -12.68
C VAL A 182 -3.42 -18.18 -12.04
N TYR A 183 -3.81 -18.25 -10.75
CA TYR A 183 -3.79 -19.51 -9.99
C TYR A 183 -5.11 -20.28 -10.00
N ASP A 184 -6.26 -19.61 -9.82
CA ASP A 184 -7.55 -20.29 -9.70
C ASP A 184 -8.14 -20.65 -11.08
N GLU A 185 -8.17 -19.68 -12.01
CA GLU A 185 -8.83 -19.83 -13.32
C GLU A 185 -7.85 -20.15 -14.46
N ASN A 186 -6.55 -19.97 -14.25
CA ASN A 186 -5.48 -20.16 -15.25
C ASN A 186 -5.77 -19.44 -16.59
N LYS A 187 -6.35 -18.24 -16.52
CA LYS A 187 -6.69 -17.43 -17.72
C LYS A 187 -5.46 -16.79 -18.35
N ILE A 188 -4.49 -16.44 -17.54
CA ILE A 188 -3.21 -15.86 -17.97
C ILE A 188 -2.08 -16.55 -17.22
N THR A 189 -0.90 -16.61 -17.82
CA THR A 189 0.29 -17.10 -17.13
C THR A 189 0.91 -16.00 -16.28
N MET A 190 1.71 -16.37 -15.29
CA MET A 190 2.48 -15.38 -14.50
C MET A 190 3.46 -14.63 -15.41
N HIS A 191 4.00 -15.28 -16.43
CA HIS A 191 4.85 -14.64 -17.44
C HIS A 191 4.09 -13.53 -18.18
N ASP A 192 2.89 -13.82 -18.71
CA ASP A 192 2.07 -12.85 -19.43
C ASP A 192 1.73 -11.64 -18.58
N LEU A 193 1.37 -11.88 -17.31
CA LEU A 193 1.08 -10.80 -16.37
C LEU A 193 2.32 -9.93 -16.11
N LYS A 194 3.47 -10.56 -15.87
CA LYS A 194 4.74 -9.84 -15.65
C LYS A 194 5.13 -8.99 -16.87
N MET A 195 4.96 -9.53 -18.07
CA MET A 195 5.20 -8.80 -19.32
C MET A 195 4.23 -7.62 -19.48
N ALA A 196 2.94 -7.84 -19.26
CA ALA A 196 1.95 -6.77 -19.32
C ALA A 196 2.26 -5.62 -18.34
N LEU A 197 2.64 -5.95 -17.10
CA LEU A 197 3.03 -4.96 -16.10
C LEU A 197 4.32 -4.21 -16.49
N SER A 198 5.34 -4.91 -16.98
CA SER A 198 6.62 -4.31 -17.36
C SER A 198 6.49 -3.31 -18.50
N THR A 199 5.53 -3.53 -19.39
CA THR A 199 5.23 -2.66 -20.53
C THR A 199 4.09 -1.68 -20.26
N ASN A 200 3.61 -1.59 -19.01
CA ASN A 200 2.43 -0.81 -18.63
C ASN A 200 1.23 -1.06 -19.56
N TYR A 201 0.95 -2.35 -19.83
CA TYR A 201 -0.08 -2.81 -20.78
C TYR A 201 0.07 -2.21 -22.18
N GLY A 202 1.31 -2.03 -22.63
CA GLY A 202 1.65 -1.44 -23.92
C GLY A 202 1.53 0.08 -23.99
N LYS A 203 1.17 0.75 -22.89
CA LYS A 203 1.12 2.23 -22.86
C LYS A 203 2.52 2.84 -22.85
N GLY A 204 2.80 3.68 -23.80
CA GLY A 204 4.10 4.37 -23.91
C GLY A 204 5.21 3.56 -24.59
N LEU A 205 4.87 2.43 -25.23
CA LEU A 205 5.82 1.70 -26.06
C LEU A 205 6.11 2.46 -27.35
N SER A 206 7.38 2.51 -27.72
CA SER A 206 7.78 2.96 -29.06
C SER A 206 7.36 1.93 -30.12
N ASN A 207 7.32 2.35 -31.38
CA ASN A 207 7.08 1.40 -32.48
C ASN A 207 8.16 0.30 -32.56
N GLU A 208 9.36 0.55 -32.03
CA GLU A 208 10.47 -0.40 -31.96
C GLU A 208 10.20 -1.44 -30.86
N ASP A 209 9.76 -1.01 -29.66
CA ASP A 209 9.37 -1.93 -28.58
C ASP A 209 8.21 -2.86 -28.99
N VAL A 210 7.23 -2.29 -29.71
CA VAL A 210 6.10 -3.09 -30.24
C VAL A 210 6.57 -4.10 -31.27
N ALA A 211 7.54 -3.74 -32.14
CA ALA A 211 8.09 -4.65 -33.15
C ALA A 211 8.91 -5.79 -32.51
N GLU A 212 9.65 -5.51 -31.45
CA GLU A 212 10.40 -6.52 -30.70
C GLU A 212 9.46 -7.49 -30.00
N MET A 213 8.41 -7.01 -29.32
CA MET A 213 7.37 -7.83 -28.70
C MET A 213 6.64 -8.71 -29.73
N VAL A 214 6.31 -8.17 -30.91
CA VAL A 214 5.71 -8.92 -32.02
C VAL A 214 6.60 -10.10 -32.42
N SER A 215 7.90 -9.85 -32.55
CA SER A 215 8.90 -10.85 -32.93
C SER A 215 9.03 -11.95 -31.88
N GLU A 216 9.08 -11.60 -30.60
CA GLU A 216 9.17 -12.55 -29.50
C GLU A 216 7.93 -13.44 -29.38
N VAL A 217 6.73 -12.83 -29.42
CA VAL A 217 5.46 -13.56 -29.35
C VAL A 217 5.30 -14.49 -30.57
N ALA A 218 5.61 -14.00 -31.76
CA ALA A 218 5.53 -14.82 -32.96
C ALA A 218 6.53 -16.01 -32.92
N SER A 219 7.71 -15.81 -32.36
CA SER A 219 8.72 -16.86 -32.15
C SER A 219 8.26 -17.90 -31.13
N ALA A 220 7.69 -17.44 -30.01
CA ALA A 220 7.15 -18.33 -28.98
C ALA A 220 5.96 -19.17 -29.48
N MET A 221 5.04 -18.56 -30.22
CA MET A 221 3.89 -19.26 -30.82
C MET A 221 4.33 -20.29 -31.89
N LYS A 222 5.36 -19.96 -32.67
CA LYS A 222 5.95 -20.89 -33.63
C LYS A 222 6.60 -22.09 -32.94
N SER A 223 7.25 -21.86 -31.81
CA SER A 223 7.86 -22.92 -30.98
C SER A 223 6.80 -23.81 -30.32
N ALA A 224 5.62 -23.25 -30.02
CA ALA A 224 4.48 -23.96 -29.44
C ALA A 224 3.61 -24.72 -30.51
N GLY A 225 4.02 -24.72 -31.77
CA GLY A 225 3.29 -25.38 -32.87
C GLY A 225 2.00 -24.67 -33.31
N GLN A 226 1.83 -23.42 -32.94
CA GLN A 226 0.72 -22.55 -33.35
C GLN A 226 1.27 -21.38 -34.21
N PRO A 227 1.49 -21.58 -35.52
CA PRO A 227 2.03 -20.52 -36.37
C PRO A 227 0.97 -19.43 -36.61
N VAL A 228 1.03 -18.38 -35.82
CA VAL A 228 0.31 -17.12 -36.08
C VAL A 228 1.30 -16.19 -36.80
N GLY A 229 0.87 -15.58 -37.90
CA GLY A 229 1.75 -14.70 -38.67
C GLY A 229 2.06 -13.41 -37.90
N GLU A 230 3.26 -12.85 -38.06
CA GLU A 230 3.67 -11.57 -37.43
C GLU A 230 2.65 -10.43 -37.64
N LYS A 231 1.95 -10.43 -38.78
CA LYS A 231 0.90 -9.44 -39.07
C LYS A 231 -0.34 -9.60 -38.18
N GLU A 232 -0.69 -10.82 -37.80
CA GLU A 232 -1.82 -11.08 -36.90
C GLU A 232 -1.45 -10.75 -35.46
N VAL A 233 -0.24 -11.09 -35.03
CA VAL A 233 0.29 -10.67 -33.71
C VAL A 233 0.39 -9.15 -33.62
N ALA A 234 0.87 -8.48 -34.65
CA ALA A 234 0.93 -7.02 -34.70
C ALA A 234 -0.45 -6.36 -34.67
N ALA A 235 -1.47 -6.99 -35.30
CA ALA A 235 -2.84 -6.48 -35.25
C ALA A 235 -3.44 -6.59 -33.85
N ILE A 236 -3.22 -7.71 -33.17
CA ILE A 236 -3.66 -7.94 -31.80
C ILE A 236 -2.98 -6.95 -30.85
N LEU A 237 -1.66 -6.80 -30.94
CA LEU A 237 -0.91 -5.86 -30.09
C LEU A 237 -1.29 -4.39 -30.35
N LYS A 238 -1.53 -3.99 -31.60
CA LYS A 238 -2.04 -2.66 -31.91
C LYS A 238 -3.41 -2.38 -31.28
N THR A 239 -4.28 -3.38 -31.20
CA THR A 239 -5.59 -3.24 -30.56
C THR A 239 -5.45 -3.12 -29.05
N VAL A 240 -4.50 -3.83 -28.43
CA VAL A 240 -4.21 -3.75 -27.00
C VAL A 240 -3.51 -2.43 -26.62
N VAL A 241 -2.63 -1.91 -27.47
CA VAL A 241 -1.93 -0.64 -27.24
C VAL A 241 -2.83 0.57 -27.47
N ALA A 242 -3.88 0.43 -28.30
CA ALA A 242 -4.85 1.51 -28.60
C ALA A 242 -6.03 1.60 -27.60
N ALA A 243 -6.21 0.61 -26.74
CA ALA A 243 -7.24 0.55 -25.70
C ALA A 243 -6.70 1.07 -24.36
#